data_bd9884aafde7c4d9545b99a663ed0f21
#
_entry.id   bd9884aafde7c4d9545b99a663ed0f21
#
_cell.length_a   1.000
_cell.length_b   1.000
_cell.length_c   1.000
_cell.angle_alpha   90.00
_cell.angle_beta   90.00
_cell.angle_gamma   90.00
#
_symmetry.space_group_name_H-M   'P 1'
#
loop_
_entity.id
_entity.type
_entity.pdbx_description
1 polymer ?
#
loop_
_entity_poly.entity_id
_entity_poly.type
_entity_poly.pdbx_seq_one_letter_code
_entity_poly.pdbx_strand_id
1 'polypeptide(L)'
;MVRIPGGTYTIGSPAQHPLANRAAMPQHQVELKPFRIDRTELTNAQFAEFLNALPVKPSGTALGGKVSAANIPQAFHRVLLEFSSRPSPYTMIDLDDEDARIGVREGRFAPNPGHDEHPVTEVTWAGAAAYCRWRGARLPSEVEWEAAARGKEARAFPWGDAMPTPELAVIGLPSGQTVPVGSRPRGATPEGLQDMAGSLLEWTASLERPYPYRADDGREDPRAPGERIVRGGNYIFDDTPDKLVAWNRTVAYRNPATGHRQVGFRCAAD
;
A
#
# COMPACT_ATOMS: atom_id res chain seq x y z
N MET A 1 15.05 -1.49 -0.11
CA MET A 1 14.45 -0.42 -0.96
C MET A 1 15.21 -0.30 -2.27
N VAL A 2 14.51 -0.04 -3.36
CA VAL A 2 15.03 0.24 -4.71
C VAL A 2 15.08 1.76 -4.90
N ARG A 3 16.15 2.26 -5.51
CA ARG A 3 16.28 3.69 -5.82
C ARG A 3 15.59 4.02 -7.13
N ILE A 4 14.72 5.02 -7.10
CA ILE A 4 14.07 5.60 -8.27
C ILE A 4 14.74 6.94 -8.57
N PRO A 5 15.26 7.14 -9.78
CA PRO A 5 15.93 8.39 -10.14
C PRO A 5 14.94 9.55 -10.17
N GLY A 6 15.42 10.74 -9.88
CA GLY A 6 14.64 11.97 -10.06
C GLY A 6 14.43 12.31 -11.54
N GLY A 7 13.57 13.29 -11.78
CA GLY A 7 13.26 13.84 -13.09
C GLY A 7 11.79 13.74 -13.46
N THR A 8 11.49 14.01 -14.71
CA THR A 8 10.12 14.07 -15.22
C THR A 8 9.56 12.68 -15.51
N TYR A 9 8.36 12.41 -15.02
CA TYR A 9 7.60 11.18 -15.23
C TYR A 9 6.24 11.47 -15.85
N THR A 10 5.79 10.57 -16.73
CA THR A 10 4.45 10.60 -17.30
C THR A 10 3.48 9.90 -16.36
N ILE A 11 2.53 10.65 -15.80
CA ILE A 11 1.54 10.21 -14.83
C ILE A 11 0.14 10.28 -15.44
N GLY A 12 -0.71 9.34 -15.07
CA GLY A 12 -2.10 9.30 -15.50
C GLY A 12 -2.34 8.49 -16.77
N SER A 13 -3.61 8.35 -17.09
CA SER A 13 -4.12 7.49 -18.16
C SER A 13 -4.03 8.16 -19.52
N PRO A 14 -3.46 7.50 -20.55
CA PRO A 14 -3.56 7.97 -21.93
C PRO A 14 -5.02 7.91 -22.40
N ALA A 15 -5.55 9.02 -22.91
CA ALA A 15 -6.97 9.14 -23.25
C ALA A 15 -7.45 8.15 -24.35
N GLN A 16 -6.56 7.77 -25.25
CA GLN A 16 -6.89 6.88 -26.39
C GLN A 16 -6.44 5.43 -26.17
N HIS A 17 -5.91 5.09 -25.01
CA HIS A 17 -5.50 3.72 -24.72
C HIS A 17 -6.73 2.82 -24.50
N PRO A 18 -6.75 1.56 -25.00
CA PRO A 18 -7.88 0.64 -24.79
C PRO A 18 -8.24 0.43 -23.32
N LEU A 19 -7.27 0.53 -22.41
CA LEU A 19 -7.43 0.40 -20.97
C LEU A 19 -7.49 1.77 -20.26
N ALA A 20 -7.98 2.81 -20.95
CA ALA A 20 -8.03 4.16 -20.38
C ALA A 20 -8.94 4.22 -19.14
N ASN A 21 -8.49 4.96 -18.12
CA ASN A 21 -9.24 5.18 -16.89
C ASN A 21 -9.51 6.67 -16.68
N ARG A 22 -10.80 7.05 -16.69
CA ARG A 22 -11.23 8.45 -16.53
C ARG A 22 -10.79 9.08 -15.19
N ALA A 23 -10.76 8.29 -14.12
CA ALA A 23 -10.32 8.76 -12.79
C ALA A 23 -8.82 9.12 -12.75
N ALA A 24 -8.04 8.61 -13.72
CA ALA A 24 -6.63 8.89 -13.89
C ALA A 24 -6.32 9.88 -15.02
N MET A 25 -7.31 10.57 -15.56
CA MET A 25 -7.11 11.58 -16.63
C MET A 25 -7.07 13.00 -16.07
N PRO A 26 -6.39 13.93 -16.77
CA PRO A 26 -5.58 13.72 -17.96
C PRO A 26 -4.21 13.11 -17.66
N GLN A 27 -3.59 12.49 -18.67
CA GLN A 27 -2.16 12.18 -18.63
C GLN A 27 -1.36 13.49 -18.60
N HIS A 28 -0.35 13.57 -17.74
CA HIS A 28 0.44 14.79 -17.54
C HIS A 28 1.85 14.46 -17.06
N GLN A 29 2.72 15.46 -17.03
CA GLN A 29 4.10 15.33 -16.56
C GLN A 29 4.21 15.80 -15.12
N VAL A 30 4.98 15.03 -14.32
CA VAL A 30 5.29 15.38 -12.93
C VAL A 30 6.80 15.28 -12.72
N GLU A 31 7.38 16.33 -12.16
CA GLU A 31 8.79 16.33 -11.76
C GLU A 31 8.92 15.75 -10.34
N LEU A 32 9.71 14.70 -10.19
CA LEU A 32 9.97 14.05 -8.91
C LEU A 32 11.45 14.18 -8.52
N LYS A 33 11.69 14.35 -7.22
CA LYS A 33 13.04 14.17 -6.65
C LYS A 33 13.38 12.68 -6.65
N PRO A 34 14.68 12.31 -6.62
CA PRO A 34 15.04 10.91 -6.44
C PRO A 34 14.54 10.43 -5.06
N PHE A 35 14.06 9.20 -5.01
CA PHE A 35 13.56 8.56 -3.79
C PHE A 35 13.88 7.06 -3.79
N ARG A 36 13.63 6.40 -2.68
CA ARG A 36 13.71 4.94 -2.55
C ARG A 36 12.35 4.39 -2.19
N ILE A 37 12.03 3.22 -2.68
CA ILE A 37 10.75 2.54 -2.40
C ILE A 37 11.03 1.06 -2.10
N ASP A 38 10.23 0.44 -1.25
CA ASP A 38 10.37 -0.99 -0.94
C ASP A 38 10.21 -1.85 -2.20
N ARG A 39 11.02 -2.90 -2.29
CA ARG A 39 11.03 -3.81 -3.44
C ARG A 39 9.69 -4.54 -3.58
N THR A 40 9.10 -4.95 -2.46
CA THR A 40 7.85 -5.69 -2.34
C THR A 40 6.89 -4.96 -1.42
N GLU A 41 5.68 -5.42 -1.33
CA GLU A 41 4.77 -5.12 -0.24
C GLU A 41 5.38 -5.53 1.11
N LEU A 42 4.83 -5.01 2.19
CA LEU A 42 5.26 -5.34 3.54
C LEU A 42 4.69 -6.67 3.99
N THR A 43 5.53 -7.48 4.67
CA THR A 43 5.13 -8.81 5.12
C THR A 43 4.49 -8.82 6.50
N ASN A 44 3.77 -9.90 6.82
CA ASN A 44 3.22 -10.13 8.17
C ASN A 44 4.32 -10.19 9.22
N ALA A 45 5.47 -10.80 8.93
CA ALA A 45 6.61 -10.87 9.87
C ALA A 45 7.11 -9.47 10.22
N GLN A 46 7.29 -8.62 9.23
CA GLN A 46 7.77 -7.25 9.42
C GLN A 46 6.76 -6.40 10.22
N PHE A 47 5.46 -6.55 9.95
CA PHE A 47 4.45 -5.80 10.69
C PHE A 47 4.28 -6.30 12.12
N ALA A 48 4.40 -7.62 12.36
CA ALA A 48 4.40 -8.19 13.70
C ALA A 48 5.60 -7.70 14.53
N GLU A 49 6.78 -7.52 13.92
CA GLU A 49 7.93 -6.89 14.57
C GLU A 49 7.62 -5.47 15.04
N PHE A 50 7.00 -4.66 14.18
CA PHE A 50 6.54 -3.33 14.55
C PHE A 50 5.56 -3.34 15.72
N LEU A 51 4.53 -4.19 15.67
CA LEU A 51 3.55 -4.29 16.75
C LEU A 51 4.21 -4.68 18.09
N ASN A 52 5.22 -5.54 18.05
CA ASN A 52 5.98 -5.93 19.24
C ASN A 52 6.94 -4.85 19.75
N ALA A 53 7.34 -3.92 18.91
CA ALA A 53 8.16 -2.76 19.31
C ALA A 53 7.31 -1.66 19.97
N LEU A 54 5.99 -1.68 19.79
CA LEU A 54 5.08 -0.77 20.45
C LEU A 54 4.91 -1.16 21.92
N PRO A 55 4.73 -0.20 22.84
CA PRO A 55 4.47 -0.48 24.25
C PRO A 55 3.01 -0.94 24.47
N VAL A 56 2.50 -1.80 23.62
CA VAL A 56 1.18 -2.43 23.71
C VAL A 56 1.36 -3.90 24.05
N LYS A 57 0.46 -4.42 24.88
CA LYS A 57 0.36 -5.86 25.12
C LYS A 57 -0.75 -6.42 24.25
N PRO A 58 -0.55 -7.61 23.64
CA PRO A 58 -1.63 -8.30 22.98
C PRO A 58 -2.82 -8.48 23.92
N SER A 59 -4.03 -8.25 23.44
CA SER A 59 -5.22 -8.66 24.17
C SER A 59 -5.27 -10.18 24.23
N GLY A 60 -5.85 -10.75 25.29
CA GLY A 60 -5.84 -12.19 25.52
C GLY A 60 -6.71 -13.04 24.58
N THR A 61 -7.12 -12.52 23.42
CA THR A 61 -7.83 -13.29 22.40
C THR A 61 -6.85 -14.05 21.50
N ALA A 62 -7.24 -15.17 20.98
CA ALA A 62 -6.40 -16.00 20.10
C ALA A 62 -6.00 -15.26 18.80
N LEU A 63 -6.80 -14.30 18.37
CA LEU A 63 -6.57 -13.48 17.18
C LEU A 63 -5.90 -12.13 17.50
N GLY A 64 -5.61 -11.85 18.77
CA GLY A 64 -4.91 -10.63 19.17
C GLY A 64 -5.76 -9.38 19.29
N GLY A 65 -6.94 -9.36 18.71
CA GLY A 65 -7.85 -8.22 18.75
C GLY A 65 -7.34 -7.01 17.98
N LYS A 66 -8.13 -5.94 17.99
CA LYS A 66 -7.77 -4.67 17.31
C LYS A 66 -6.66 -3.93 18.05
N VAL A 67 -5.58 -3.65 17.38
CA VAL A 67 -4.54 -2.76 17.88
C VAL A 67 -4.90 -1.33 17.50
N SER A 68 -5.26 -0.53 18.50
CA SER A 68 -5.69 0.84 18.31
C SER A 68 -4.82 1.83 19.11
N ALA A 69 -4.90 3.10 18.74
CA ALA A 69 -4.20 4.17 19.44
C ALA A 69 -4.57 4.28 20.93
N ALA A 70 -5.76 3.82 21.32
CA ALA A 70 -6.18 3.82 22.74
C ALA A 70 -5.28 2.96 23.64
N ASN A 71 -4.64 1.95 23.07
CA ASN A 71 -3.76 1.03 23.79
C ASN A 71 -2.27 1.42 23.67
N ILE A 72 -1.97 2.57 23.07
CA ILE A 72 -0.62 3.07 22.82
C ILE A 72 -0.34 4.21 23.81
N PRO A 73 0.80 4.20 24.52
CA PRO A 73 1.19 5.31 25.37
C PRO A 73 1.26 6.64 24.62
N GLN A 74 1.06 7.73 25.36
CA GLN A 74 0.91 9.09 24.86
C GLN A 74 2.06 9.57 23.93
N ALA A 75 3.26 9.00 24.07
CA ALA A 75 4.39 9.30 23.18
C ALA A 75 4.13 8.87 21.73
N PHE A 76 3.32 7.83 21.49
CA PHE A 76 2.92 7.36 20.18
C PHE A 76 1.64 8.03 19.66
N HIS A 77 0.83 8.59 20.53
CA HIS A 77 -0.34 9.38 20.13
C HIS A 77 0.06 10.56 19.21
N ARG A 78 1.25 11.12 19.38
CA ARG A 78 1.75 12.18 18.49
C ARG A 78 1.94 11.71 17.05
N VAL A 79 2.44 10.49 16.85
CA VAL A 79 2.62 9.92 15.50
C VAL A 79 1.28 9.70 14.84
N LEU A 80 0.30 9.19 15.58
CA LEU A 80 -1.04 8.93 15.08
C LEU A 80 -1.87 10.21 14.92
N LEU A 81 -1.75 11.16 15.84
CA LEU A 81 -2.44 12.47 15.77
C LEU A 81 -1.91 13.35 14.64
N GLU A 82 -0.65 13.18 14.23
CA GLU A 82 -0.11 13.86 13.04
C GLU A 82 -0.79 13.41 11.73
N PHE A 83 -1.33 12.20 11.70
CA PHE A 83 -1.98 11.61 10.53
C PHE A 83 -3.50 11.76 10.51
N SER A 84 -4.11 12.37 11.53
CA SER A 84 -5.56 12.55 11.56
C SER A 84 -5.98 13.80 12.32
N SER A 85 -6.98 14.45 11.78
CA SER A 85 -7.67 15.59 12.41
C SER A 85 -8.64 15.18 13.52
N ARG A 86 -8.80 13.89 13.84
CA ARG A 86 -9.75 13.40 14.84
C ARG A 86 -9.03 12.94 16.10
N PRO A 87 -9.48 13.35 17.29
CA PRO A 87 -8.88 12.94 18.57
C PRO A 87 -9.31 11.53 19.04
N SER A 88 -9.78 10.68 18.14
CA SER A 88 -10.24 9.33 18.45
C SER A 88 -9.12 8.29 18.28
N PRO A 89 -9.07 7.22 19.07
CA PRO A 89 -8.11 6.14 18.87
C PRO A 89 -8.31 5.50 17.49
N TYR A 90 -7.21 5.40 16.72
CA TYR A 90 -7.23 4.78 15.38
C TYR A 90 -6.83 3.33 15.50
N THR A 91 -7.62 2.47 14.88
CA THR A 91 -7.20 1.10 14.60
C THR A 91 -6.03 1.16 13.62
N MET A 92 -4.92 0.47 13.92
CA MET A 92 -3.79 0.33 13.00
C MET A 92 -3.93 -0.91 12.13
N ILE A 93 -4.50 -1.97 12.70
CA ILE A 93 -4.76 -3.24 12.03
C ILE A 93 -5.95 -3.90 12.70
N ASP A 94 -6.81 -4.55 11.91
CA ASP A 94 -7.91 -5.36 12.42
C ASP A 94 -7.48 -6.82 12.54
N LEU A 95 -7.08 -7.24 13.72
CA LEU A 95 -6.66 -8.62 13.98
C LEU A 95 -7.83 -9.56 14.31
N ASP A 96 -9.04 -9.03 14.44
CA ASP A 96 -10.25 -9.84 14.66
C ASP A 96 -10.89 -10.30 13.35
N ASP A 97 -10.41 -9.78 12.20
CA ASP A 97 -10.85 -10.21 10.89
C ASP A 97 -10.31 -11.60 10.56
N GLU A 98 -11.14 -12.44 9.91
CA GLU A 98 -10.77 -13.80 9.54
C GLU A 98 -9.64 -13.87 8.50
N ASP A 99 -9.44 -12.81 7.74
CA ASP A 99 -8.36 -12.68 6.76
C ASP A 99 -7.08 -12.06 7.32
N ALA A 100 -7.07 -11.66 8.61
CA ALA A 100 -5.83 -11.26 9.29
C ALA A 100 -4.87 -12.44 9.44
N ARG A 101 -3.60 -12.22 9.14
CA ARG A 101 -2.56 -13.26 9.19
C ARG A 101 -1.53 -13.04 10.28
N ILE A 102 -1.81 -12.15 11.23
CA ILE A 102 -1.04 -11.94 12.46
C ILE A 102 -1.93 -12.26 13.64
N GLY A 103 -1.42 -13.10 14.52
CA GLY A 103 -2.07 -13.48 15.78
C GLY A 103 -1.17 -13.22 16.97
N VAL A 104 -1.52 -13.84 18.10
CA VAL A 104 -0.72 -13.78 19.33
C VAL A 104 -0.22 -15.18 19.67
N ARG A 105 1.09 -15.32 19.84
CA ARG A 105 1.75 -16.55 20.25
C ARG A 105 2.72 -16.23 21.39
N GLU A 106 2.60 -16.94 22.50
CA GLU A 106 3.46 -16.75 23.68
C GLU A 106 3.50 -15.28 24.17
N GLY A 107 2.35 -14.60 24.09
CA GLY A 107 2.20 -13.21 24.52
C GLY A 107 2.82 -12.16 23.58
N ARG A 108 3.22 -12.55 22.37
CA ARG A 108 3.76 -11.67 21.34
C ARG A 108 2.96 -11.77 20.05
N PHE A 109 2.93 -10.67 19.29
CA PHE A 109 2.41 -10.72 17.93
C PHE A 109 3.32 -11.54 17.04
N ALA A 110 2.73 -12.43 16.27
CA ALA A 110 3.45 -13.30 15.34
C ALA A 110 2.58 -13.60 14.11
N PRO A 111 3.18 -13.81 12.94
CA PRO A 111 2.45 -14.32 11.79
C PRO A 111 1.80 -15.65 12.09
N ASN A 112 0.64 -15.91 11.51
CA ASN A 112 0.06 -17.25 11.51
C ASN A 112 1.00 -18.21 10.77
N PRO A 113 1.07 -19.50 11.16
CA PRO A 113 1.99 -20.45 10.56
C PRO A 113 1.92 -20.47 9.04
N GLY A 114 3.07 -20.33 8.37
CA GLY A 114 3.19 -20.32 6.91
C GLY A 114 2.89 -18.97 6.25
N HIS A 115 2.61 -17.91 7.02
CA HIS A 115 2.29 -16.58 6.47
C HIS A 115 3.35 -15.51 6.76
N ASP A 116 4.55 -15.88 7.17
CA ASP A 116 5.61 -14.94 7.53
C ASP A 116 5.94 -14.00 6.38
N GLU A 117 6.14 -14.54 5.18
CA GLU A 117 6.51 -13.81 3.97
C GLU A 117 5.30 -13.37 3.13
N HIS A 118 4.08 -13.63 3.58
CA HIS A 118 2.88 -13.13 2.90
C HIS A 118 2.68 -11.65 3.20
N PRO A 119 2.07 -10.88 2.26
CA PRO A 119 1.82 -9.48 2.48
C PRO A 119 0.86 -9.28 3.64
N VAL A 120 1.07 -8.22 4.42
CA VAL A 120 0.17 -7.89 5.54
C VAL A 120 -1.12 -7.30 5.01
N THR A 121 -2.24 -7.83 5.49
CA THR A 121 -3.61 -7.40 5.20
C THR A 121 -4.24 -6.76 6.42
N GLU A 122 -5.45 -6.23 6.30
CA GLU A 122 -6.25 -5.62 7.38
C GLU A 122 -5.58 -4.40 8.03
N VAL A 123 -4.55 -3.83 7.42
CA VAL A 123 -3.86 -2.63 7.89
C VAL A 123 -4.61 -1.39 7.42
N THR A 124 -4.93 -0.49 8.36
CA THR A 124 -5.49 0.82 8.03
C THR A 124 -4.41 1.73 7.44
N TRP A 125 -4.83 2.82 6.79
CA TRP A 125 -3.87 3.84 6.33
C TRP A 125 -3.00 4.39 7.48
N ALA A 126 -3.61 4.62 8.65
CA ALA A 126 -2.88 5.11 9.83
C ALA A 126 -1.85 4.09 10.31
N GLY A 127 -2.18 2.80 10.30
CA GLY A 127 -1.25 1.72 10.65
C GLY A 127 -0.09 1.62 9.67
N ALA A 128 -0.37 1.71 8.37
CA ALA A 128 0.64 1.70 7.33
C ALA A 128 1.60 2.91 7.44
N ALA A 129 1.05 4.11 7.63
CA ALA A 129 1.83 5.32 7.83
C ALA A 129 2.68 5.27 9.11
N ALA A 130 2.12 4.74 10.22
CA ALA A 130 2.83 4.58 11.48
C ALA A 130 4.00 3.59 11.37
N TYR A 131 3.80 2.45 10.67
CA TYR A 131 4.88 1.52 10.40
C TYR A 131 6.02 2.16 9.60
N CYS A 132 5.69 2.79 8.47
CA CYS A 132 6.72 3.42 7.64
C CYS A 132 7.52 4.45 8.44
N ARG A 133 6.85 5.26 9.26
CA ARG A 133 7.50 6.25 10.11
C ARG A 133 8.38 5.62 11.21
N TRP A 134 7.91 4.54 11.85
CA TRP A 134 8.70 3.79 12.82
C TRP A 134 10.03 3.32 12.22
N ARG A 135 9.99 2.92 10.94
CA ARG A 135 11.17 2.47 10.18
C ARG A 135 12.02 3.62 9.62
N GLY A 136 11.71 4.88 9.93
CA GLY A 136 12.39 6.05 9.37
C GLY A 136 12.07 6.32 7.90
N ALA A 137 10.89 5.94 7.46
CA ALA A 137 10.38 6.06 6.10
C ALA A 137 8.98 6.73 6.11
N ARG A 138 8.31 6.74 4.98
CA ARG A 138 6.95 7.26 4.79
C ARG A 138 6.19 6.40 3.77
N LEU A 139 4.88 6.58 3.67
CA LEU A 139 4.15 6.07 2.51
C LEU A 139 4.60 6.80 1.23
N PRO A 140 4.62 6.15 0.07
CA PRO A 140 4.81 6.83 -1.20
C PRO A 140 3.61 7.73 -1.50
N SER A 141 3.83 8.87 -2.15
CA SER A 141 2.72 9.56 -2.83
C SER A 141 2.20 8.71 -3.99
N GLU A 142 0.96 8.97 -4.43
CA GLU A 142 0.39 8.23 -5.57
C GLU A 142 1.21 8.39 -6.85
N VAL A 143 1.84 9.56 -7.04
CA VAL A 143 2.67 9.81 -8.22
C VAL A 143 4.06 9.18 -8.11
N GLU A 144 4.62 9.05 -6.91
CA GLU A 144 5.84 8.28 -6.69
C GLU A 144 5.59 6.79 -6.93
N TRP A 145 4.48 6.26 -6.43
CA TRP A 145 4.09 4.88 -6.66
C TRP A 145 3.93 4.60 -8.17
N GLU A 146 3.19 5.46 -8.89
CA GLU A 146 2.98 5.31 -10.32
C GLU A 146 4.29 5.46 -11.12
N ALA A 147 5.13 6.44 -10.78
CA ALA A 147 6.44 6.61 -11.40
C ALA A 147 7.34 5.39 -11.20
N ALA A 148 7.31 4.78 -10.01
CA ALA A 148 8.06 3.56 -9.71
C ALA A 148 7.56 2.35 -10.54
N ALA A 149 6.23 2.21 -10.70
CA ALA A 149 5.64 1.13 -11.48
C ALA A 149 5.90 1.28 -12.99
N ARG A 150 5.81 2.50 -13.52
CA ARG A 150 5.85 2.77 -14.97
C ARG A 150 7.23 3.07 -15.52
N GLY A 151 8.14 3.53 -14.66
CA GLY A 151 9.43 4.05 -15.11
C GLY A 151 9.30 5.29 -16.00
N LYS A 152 10.40 5.71 -16.57
CA LYS A 152 10.44 6.84 -17.51
C LYS A 152 9.87 6.49 -18.89
N GLU A 153 9.79 5.21 -19.20
CA GLU A 153 9.20 4.66 -20.42
C GLU A 153 7.66 4.75 -20.42
N ALA A 154 7.07 5.10 -19.29
CA ALA A 154 5.62 5.21 -19.12
C ALA A 154 4.87 3.91 -19.45
N ARG A 155 5.43 2.77 -19.07
CA ARG A 155 4.88 1.42 -19.29
C ARG A 155 3.42 1.31 -18.86
N ALA A 156 2.66 0.44 -19.52
CA ALA A 156 1.28 0.14 -19.13
C ALA A 156 1.23 -0.71 -17.85
N PHE A 157 2.10 -1.72 -17.76
CA PHE A 157 2.25 -2.58 -16.59
C PHE A 157 3.69 -2.52 -16.07
N PRO A 158 3.96 -2.93 -14.83
CA PRO A 158 5.31 -2.91 -14.27
C PRO A 158 6.38 -3.59 -15.16
N TRP A 159 6.00 -4.69 -15.82
CA TRP A 159 6.87 -5.50 -16.70
C TRP A 159 6.90 -5.04 -18.15
N GLY A 160 6.11 -4.04 -18.56
CA GLY A 160 6.00 -3.55 -19.93
C GLY A 160 4.55 -3.50 -20.42
N ASP A 161 4.34 -3.83 -21.71
CA ASP A 161 3.01 -3.72 -22.36
C ASP A 161 2.33 -5.07 -22.59
N ALA A 162 2.96 -6.18 -22.18
CA ALA A 162 2.35 -7.50 -22.28
C ALA A 162 1.14 -7.63 -21.34
N MET A 163 0.06 -8.23 -21.83
CA MET A 163 -1.15 -8.44 -21.03
C MET A 163 -0.85 -9.26 -19.76
N PRO A 164 -1.54 -8.97 -18.65
CA PRO A 164 -1.35 -9.70 -17.40
C PRO A 164 -1.65 -11.18 -17.54
N THR A 165 -0.86 -12.01 -16.87
CA THR A 165 -1.08 -13.45 -16.71
C THR A 165 -0.76 -13.85 -15.27
N PRO A 166 -1.20 -15.02 -14.79
CA PRO A 166 -0.87 -15.51 -13.44
C PRO A 166 0.63 -15.70 -13.17
N GLU A 167 1.47 -15.75 -14.21
CA GLU A 167 2.94 -15.81 -14.09
C GLU A 167 3.57 -14.42 -13.90
N LEU A 168 2.84 -13.36 -14.25
CA LEU A 168 3.29 -11.97 -14.14
C LEU A 168 2.72 -11.27 -12.92
N ALA A 169 1.51 -11.62 -12.51
CA ALA A 169 0.82 -10.98 -11.40
C ALA A 169 0.08 -12.01 -10.53
N VAL A 170 -0.07 -11.71 -9.24
CA VAL A 170 -0.90 -12.49 -8.33
C VAL A 170 -2.34 -12.02 -8.48
N ILE A 171 -3.15 -12.77 -9.21
CA ILE A 171 -4.54 -12.44 -9.58
C ILE A 171 -5.43 -13.69 -9.57
N GLY A 172 -6.74 -13.50 -9.41
CA GLY A 172 -7.75 -14.57 -9.52
C GLY A 172 -7.67 -15.63 -8.42
N LEU A 173 -7.12 -15.29 -7.26
CA LEU A 173 -7.07 -16.19 -6.11
C LEU A 173 -8.29 -16.00 -5.21
N PRO A 174 -8.75 -17.07 -4.53
CA PRO A 174 -9.81 -16.96 -3.53
C PRO A 174 -9.43 -16.00 -2.39
N SER A 175 -10.46 -15.43 -1.74
CA SER A 175 -10.26 -14.60 -0.54
C SER A 175 -9.45 -15.35 0.52
N GLY A 176 -8.54 -14.64 1.19
CA GLY A 176 -7.66 -15.18 2.23
C GLY A 176 -6.49 -16.03 1.71
N GLN A 177 -6.35 -16.24 0.41
CA GLN A 177 -5.28 -17.03 -0.20
C GLN A 177 -4.18 -16.14 -0.82
N THR A 178 -3.62 -15.25 -0.02
CA THR A 178 -2.41 -14.54 -0.42
C THR A 178 -1.24 -15.51 -0.65
N VAL A 179 -0.21 -15.05 -1.36
CA VAL A 179 1.04 -15.80 -1.58
C VAL A 179 2.22 -14.99 -1.07
N PRO A 180 3.39 -15.60 -0.82
CA PRO A 180 4.59 -14.86 -0.42
C PRO A 180 4.89 -13.70 -1.39
N VAL A 181 5.32 -12.56 -0.85
CA VAL A 181 5.72 -11.41 -1.66
C VAL A 181 6.85 -11.78 -2.62
N GLY A 182 6.87 -11.20 -3.80
CA GLY A 182 7.88 -11.50 -4.81
C GLY A 182 7.74 -12.85 -5.50
N SER A 183 6.63 -13.55 -5.33
CA SER A 183 6.42 -14.87 -5.92
C SER A 183 6.24 -14.86 -7.45
N ARG A 184 6.14 -13.66 -8.06
CA ARG A 184 6.03 -13.46 -9.52
C ARG A 184 7.20 -12.63 -10.06
N PRO A 185 8.44 -13.14 -10.05
CA PRO A 185 9.62 -12.34 -10.41
C PRO A 185 9.61 -11.86 -11.87
N ARG A 186 8.88 -12.51 -12.76
CA ARG A 186 8.69 -12.07 -14.16
C ARG A 186 7.82 -10.83 -14.28
N GLY A 187 7.01 -10.52 -13.26
CA GLY A 187 6.20 -9.32 -13.15
C GLY A 187 6.93 -8.10 -12.56
N ALA A 188 8.22 -8.23 -12.30
CA ALA A 188 9.01 -7.14 -11.76
C ALA A 188 9.21 -6.01 -12.79
N THR A 189 9.37 -4.77 -12.28
CA THR A 189 9.87 -3.67 -13.11
C THR A 189 11.33 -3.90 -13.48
N PRO A 190 11.88 -3.24 -14.52
CA PRO A 190 13.32 -3.28 -14.84
C PRO A 190 14.20 -2.87 -13.66
N GLU A 191 13.73 -2.02 -12.78
CA GLU A 191 14.42 -1.59 -11.55
C GLU A 191 14.37 -2.66 -10.44
N GLY A 192 13.56 -3.71 -10.62
CA GLY A 192 13.44 -4.85 -9.72
C GLY A 192 12.38 -4.68 -8.63
N LEU A 193 11.42 -3.78 -8.80
CA LEU A 193 10.23 -3.72 -7.96
C LEU A 193 9.29 -4.87 -8.32
N GLN A 194 8.70 -5.51 -7.33
CA GLN A 194 7.80 -6.66 -7.49
C GLN A 194 6.42 -6.34 -6.92
N ASP A 195 5.42 -7.09 -7.35
CA ASP A 195 4.03 -7.00 -6.87
C ASP A 195 3.40 -5.60 -7.05
N MET A 196 3.88 -4.82 -8.05
CA MET A 196 3.32 -3.51 -8.39
C MET A 196 2.02 -3.60 -9.22
N ALA A 197 1.54 -4.83 -9.50
CA ALA A 197 0.25 -5.11 -10.13
C ALA A 197 -0.26 -6.46 -9.64
N GLY A 198 -1.49 -6.50 -9.14
CA GLY A 198 -2.04 -7.66 -8.41
C GLY A 198 -1.48 -7.73 -6.99
N SER A 199 -1.58 -8.89 -6.34
CA SER A 199 -1.31 -9.10 -4.92
C SER A 199 -2.24 -8.23 -4.06
N LEU A 200 -1.82 -7.10 -3.53
CA LEU A 200 -2.69 -6.19 -2.80
C LEU A 200 -2.75 -4.81 -3.45
N LEU A 201 -3.88 -4.15 -3.31
CA LEU A 201 -3.94 -2.69 -3.42
C LEU A 201 -3.05 -2.08 -2.34
N GLU A 202 -2.36 -1.00 -2.65
CA GLU A 202 -1.40 -0.41 -1.72
C GLU A 202 -1.79 1.00 -1.31
N TRP A 203 -1.80 1.26 0.01
CA TRP A 203 -1.98 2.58 0.54
C TRP A 203 -0.90 3.55 0.05
N THR A 204 -1.32 4.72 -0.40
CA THR A 204 -0.43 5.87 -0.66
C THR A 204 -0.66 6.99 0.34
N ALA A 205 0.26 7.95 0.40
CA ALA A 205 0.11 9.13 1.24
C ALA A 205 -1.00 10.07 0.74
N SER A 206 -1.32 10.01 -0.57
CA SER A 206 -2.12 11.02 -1.25
C SER A 206 -3.61 10.91 -0.95
N LEU A 207 -4.24 12.05 -0.67
CA LEU A 207 -5.70 12.19 -0.71
C LEU A 207 -6.21 12.07 -2.13
N GLU A 208 -7.46 11.61 -2.27
CA GLU A 208 -8.14 11.66 -3.54
C GLU A 208 -8.36 13.12 -3.98
N ARG A 209 -7.71 13.48 -5.08
CA ARG A 209 -7.88 14.76 -5.76
C ARG A 209 -7.92 14.52 -7.27
N PRO A 210 -8.65 15.35 -8.05
CA PRO A 210 -8.61 15.25 -9.50
C PRO A 210 -7.20 15.44 -10.07
N TYR A 211 -6.93 14.82 -11.21
CA TYR A 211 -5.75 15.11 -12.01
C TYR A 211 -6.01 16.37 -12.89
N PRO A 212 -4.97 17.09 -13.34
CA PRO A 212 -3.54 16.78 -13.14
C PRO A 212 -3.09 16.92 -11.69
N TYR A 213 -2.02 16.18 -11.33
CA TYR A 213 -1.41 16.26 -10.01
C TYR A 213 -0.87 17.66 -9.72
N ARG A 214 -1.11 18.13 -8.52
CA ARG A 214 -0.58 19.40 -8.01
C ARG A 214 0.00 19.19 -6.62
N ALA A 215 1.28 19.50 -6.48
CA ALA A 215 1.98 19.32 -5.19
C ALA A 215 1.53 20.32 -4.10
N ASP A 216 0.86 21.40 -4.51
CA ASP A 216 0.43 22.50 -3.64
C ASP A 216 -1.06 22.49 -3.25
N ASP A 217 -1.82 21.44 -3.62
CA ASP A 217 -3.26 21.35 -3.34
C ASP A 217 -3.63 20.65 -2.04
N GLY A 218 -2.64 20.33 -1.22
CA GLY A 218 -2.81 19.70 0.09
C GLY A 218 -3.08 18.20 0.04
N ARG A 219 -3.00 17.55 -1.15
CA ARG A 219 -3.23 16.10 -1.26
C ARG A 219 -2.25 15.27 -0.45
N GLU A 220 -1.04 15.78 -0.21
CA GLU A 220 -0.01 15.10 0.56
C GLU A 220 -0.01 15.48 2.06
N ASP A 221 -1.00 16.26 2.53
CA ASP A 221 -1.11 16.56 3.97
C ASP A 221 -1.60 15.31 4.73
N PRO A 222 -0.76 14.72 5.60
CA PRO A 222 -1.13 13.52 6.35
C PRO A 222 -2.23 13.78 7.38
N ARG A 223 -2.48 15.04 7.75
CA ARG A 223 -3.50 15.43 8.74
C ARG A 223 -4.84 15.76 8.10
N ALA A 224 -4.86 16.03 6.79
CA ALA A 224 -6.09 16.40 6.12
C ALA A 224 -7.07 15.21 6.10
N PRO A 225 -8.35 15.45 6.43
CA PRO A 225 -9.37 14.42 6.35
C PRO A 225 -9.71 14.10 4.90
N GLY A 226 -10.14 12.88 4.66
CA GLY A 226 -10.60 12.44 3.35
C GLY A 226 -10.16 11.03 3.01
N GLU A 227 -10.57 10.57 1.85
CA GLU A 227 -10.21 9.27 1.31
C GLU A 227 -8.77 9.30 0.78
N ARG A 228 -8.06 8.20 0.98
CA ARG A 228 -6.68 8.02 0.49
C ARG A 228 -6.66 7.14 -0.76
N ILE A 229 -5.79 7.47 -1.68
CA ILE A 229 -5.61 6.69 -2.90
C ILE A 229 -4.93 5.36 -2.59
N VAL A 230 -5.45 4.29 -3.16
CA VAL A 230 -4.80 2.98 -3.23
C VAL A 230 -4.47 2.64 -4.69
N ARG A 231 -3.41 1.86 -4.90
CA ARG A 231 -2.83 1.57 -6.21
C ARG A 231 -2.51 0.08 -6.37
N GLY A 232 -2.41 -0.41 -7.60
CA GLY A 232 -1.82 -1.72 -7.92
C GLY A 232 -2.78 -2.82 -8.35
N GLY A 233 -4.06 -2.75 -7.98
CA GLY A 233 -5.00 -3.88 -8.13
C GLY A 233 -4.79 -4.96 -7.06
N ASN A 234 -5.68 -5.92 -6.96
CA ASN A 234 -5.63 -6.93 -5.90
C ASN A 234 -5.85 -8.35 -6.46
N TYR A 235 -5.51 -9.36 -5.64
CA TYR A 235 -5.53 -10.76 -6.01
C TYR A 235 -6.92 -11.39 -6.13
N ILE A 236 -7.98 -10.73 -5.58
CA ILE A 236 -9.33 -11.31 -5.49
C ILE A 236 -10.23 -10.82 -6.63
N PHE A 237 -10.31 -9.49 -6.82
CA PHE A 237 -11.33 -8.84 -7.65
C PHE A 237 -10.78 -8.17 -8.90
N ASP A 238 -9.47 -7.97 -8.98
CA ASP A 238 -8.84 -7.22 -10.04
C ASP A 238 -8.05 -8.16 -10.96
N ASP A 239 -8.76 -8.99 -11.69
CA ASP A 239 -8.21 -9.99 -12.61
C ASP A 239 -8.24 -9.54 -14.08
N THR A 240 -8.72 -8.33 -14.36
CA THR A 240 -8.78 -7.76 -15.72
C THR A 240 -7.67 -6.74 -15.96
N PRO A 241 -7.19 -6.61 -17.22
CA PRO A 241 -6.06 -5.71 -17.52
C PRO A 241 -6.29 -4.26 -17.13
N ASP A 242 -7.52 -3.74 -17.26
CA ASP A 242 -7.87 -2.35 -16.90
C ASP A 242 -7.73 -2.05 -15.41
N LYS A 243 -7.77 -3.07 -14.55
CA LYS A 243 -7.56 -2.94 -13.11
C LYS A 243 -6.08 -2.97 -12.72
N LEU A 244 -5.26 -3.60 -13.55
CA LEU A 244 -3.85 -3.87 -13.28
C LEU A 244 -2.89 -2.87 -13.96
N VAL A 245 -3.41 -2.04 -14.88
CA VAL A 245 -2.57 -0.98 -15.48
C VAL A 245 -2.04 -0.04 -14.41
N ALA A 246 -0.76 0.32 -14.51
CA ALA A 246 -0.07 1.09 -13.48
C ALA A 246 -0.61 2.51 -13.27
N TRP A 247 -1.40 3.05 -14.19
CA TRP A 247 -2.15 4.30 -13.99
C TRP A 247 -3.52 4.12 -13.34
N ASN A 248 -3.95 2.87 -13.05
CA ASN A 248 -5.26 2.67 -12.43
C ASN A 248 -5.30 3.31 -11.04
N ARG A 249 -6.32 4.13 -10.81
CA ARG A 249 -6.67 4.73 -9.52
C ARG A 249 -7.99 4.13 -9.11
N THR A 250 -7.95 3.20 -8.17
CA THR A 250 -9.19 2.58 -7.74
C THR A 250 -10.00 3.49 -6.82
N VAL A 251 -11.31 3.41 -6.96
CA VAL A 251 -12.26 4.18 -6.13
C VAL A 251 -12.79 3.39 -4.94
N ALA A 252 -12.54 2.07 -4.91
CA ALA A 252 -12.92 1.22 -3.79
C ALA A 252 -11.86 1.27 -2.67
N TYR A 253 -12.31 0.98 -1.43
CA TYR A 253 -11.43 0.76 -0.28
C TYR A 253 -10.54 1.95 0.13
N ARG A 254 -11.04 3.17 -0.05
CA ARG A 254 -10.27 4.39 0.23
C ARG A 254 -10.49 4.98 1.62
N ASN A 255 -11.36 4.36 2.42
CA ASN A 255 -11.57 4.80 3.80
C ASN A 255 -10.31 4.51 4.65
N PRO A 256 -9.58 5.54 5.09
CA PRO A 256 -8.31 5.35 5.78
C PRO A 256 -8.44 4.74 7.19
N ALA A 257 -9.65 4.66 7.72
CA ALA A 257 -9.93 4.13 9.06
C ALA A 257 -10.23 2.62 9.07
N THR A 258 -10.32 1.99 7.89
CA THR A 258 -10.70 0.58 7.76
C THR A 258 -9.56 -0.21 7.10
N GLY A 259 -9.22 -1.35 7.69
CA GLY A 259 -8.38 -2.36 7.06
C GLY A 259 -9.22 -3.23 6.12
N HIS A 260 -8.55 -3.85 5.15
CA HIS A 260 -9.18 -4.74 4.19
C HIS A 260 -8.24 -5.86 3.77
N ARG A 261 -8.78 -7.07 3.55
CA ARG A 261 -8.04 -8.27 3.11
C ARG A 261 -7.31 -8.14 1.78
N GLN A 262 -7.66 -7.15 0.98
CA GLN A 262 -7.05 -6.89 -0.32
C GLN A 262 -6.24 -5.60 -0.36
N VAL A 263 -5.97 -4.98 0.79
CA VAL A 263 -5.20 -3.73 0.88
C VAL A 263 -4.02 -3.92 1.84
N GLY A 264 -2.84 -3.64 1.33
CA GLY A 264 -1.58 -3.59 2.05
C GLY A 264 -0.85 -2.28 1.78
N PHE A 265 0.48 -2.31 1.82
CA PHE A 265 1.29 -1.13 1.54
C PHE A 265 2.76 -1.48 1.34
N ARG A 266 3.52 -0.51 0.83
CA ARG A 266 4.98 -0.45 0.86
C ARG A 266 5.43 0.93 1.30
N CYS A 267 6.66 1.07 1.81
CA CYS A 267 7.20 2.35 2.23
C CYS A 267 8.12 2.96 1.18
N ALA A 268 8.24 4.29 1.24
CA ALA A 268 9.21 5.08 0.49
C ALA A 268 10.08 5.89 1.45
N ALA A 269 11.26 6.32 0.97
CA ALA A 269 12.18 7.19 1.69
C ALA A 269 12.87 8.13 0.71
N ASP A 270 13.29 9.29 1.19
CA ASP A 270 14.03 10.29 0.43
C ASP A 270 15.49 9.89 0.22
#